data_264f0a9f26bbb76ec1abb3d25771e577
#
_entry.id   264f0a9f26bbb76ec1abb3d25771e577
#
_cell.length_a   1.000
_cell.length_b   1.000
_cell.length_c   1.000
_cell.angle_alpha   90.00
_cell.angle_beta   90.00
_cell.angle_gamma   90.00
#
_symmetry.space_group_name_H-M   'P 1'
#
loop_
_entity.id
_entity.type
_entity.pdbx_description
1 polymer ?
#
loop_
_entity_poly.entity_id
_entity_poly.type
_entity_poly.pdbx_seq_one_letter_code
_entity_poly.pdbx_strand_id
1 'polypeptide(L)'
;MHNCSLQVVRNASAEPLKYVMKYFGIKADQVNLADVENLGEDITRLEDAVNNLAEREASITAAMNPPPFILKHYAGEFMQHVGVELSPINVPYPVDAFEYVSAGGNSSQRATVTLDTPTIDALVLTLSQKIRFRKSAAGQRALMTSKLRNSIKTRDDHTCRYCAVSLAAEPHLLLEVDHIIPVSKGGMSTSDNLQTLCWRCNRTKSNK
;
A
#
# COMPACT_ATOMS: atom_id res chain seq x y z
N MET A 1 -9.59 1.93 13.99
CA MET A 1 -10.84 1.16 13.89
C MET A 1 -11.77 1.86 12.91
N HIS A 2 -12.40 1.10 11.99
CA HIS A 2 -13.29 1.62 10.94
C HIS A 2 -14.67 0.95 11.02
N ASN A 3 -15.73 1.74 11.28
CA ASN A 3 -17.11 1.27 11.27
C ASN A 3 -17.61 1.12 9.84
N CYS A 4 -18.16 -0.03 9.49
CA CYS A 4 -18.51 -0.34 8.11
C CYS A 4 -19.69 -1.32 8.00
N SER A 5 -20.12 -1.66 6.78
CA SER A 5 -21.17 -2.65 6.56
C SER A 5 -20.65 -4.07 6.81
N LEU A 6 -21.57 -4.98 7.11
CA LEU A 6 -21.29 -6.42 7.29
C LEU A 6 -20.51 -7.01 6.09
N GLN A 7 -20.88 -6.60 4.87
CA GLN A 7 -20.19 -7.06 3.65
C GLN A 7 -18.73 -6.62 3.62
N VAL A 8 -18.43 -5.39 4.11
CA VAL A 8 -17.05 -4.90 4.18
C VAL A 8 -16.23 -5.70 5.19
N VAL A 9 -16.79 -6.05 6.36
CA VAL A 9 -16.12 -6.90 7.35
C VAL A 9 -15.77 -8.26 6.76
N ARG A 10 -16.72 -8.90 6.08
CA ARG A 10 -16.49 -10.21 5.42
C ARG A 10 -15.41 -10.12 4.34
N ASN A 11 -15.48 -9.09 3.51
CA ASN A 11 -14.51 -8.90 2.45
C ASN A 11 -13.12 -8.54 2.99
N ALA A 12 -13.04 -7.79 4.10
CA ALA A 12 -11.77 -7.47 4.77
C ALA A 12 -11.09 -8.73 5.34
N SER A 13 -11.89 -9.71 5.81
CA SER A 13 -11.36 -11.02 6.22
C SER A 13 -10.80 -11.82 5.04
N ALA A 14 -11.41 -11.72 3.84
CA ALA A 14 -10.99 -12.45 2.66
C ALA A 14 -9.80 -11.81 1.93
N GLU A 15 -9.76 -10.47 1.87
CA GLU A 15 -8.72 -9.70 1.15
C GLU A 15 -8.16 -8.57 2.06
N PRO A 16 -7.48 -8.92 3.19
CA PRO A 16 -7.15 -7.96 4.24
C PRO A 16 -6.34 -6.76 3.72
N LEU A 17 -5.27 -6.97 2.98
CA LEU A 17 -4.41 -5.89 2.48
C LEU A 17 -5.13 -4.90 1.57
N LYS A 18 -6.01 -5.39 0.72
CA LYS A 18 -6.81 -4.54 -0.18
C LYS A 18 -7.73 -3.61 0.61
N TYR A 19 -8.35 -4.14 1.67
CA TYR A 19 -9.28 -3.36 2.50
C TYR A 19 -8.54 -2.43 3.46
N VAL A 20 -7.40 -2.83 4.02
CA VAL A 20 -6.51 -1.93 4.78
C VAL A 20 -6.09 -0.75 3.91
N MET A 21 -5.55 -0.98 2.73
CA MET A 21 -5.17 0.10 1.81
C MET A 21 -6.34 1.04 1.49
N LYS A 22 -7.53 0.49 1.26
CA LYS A 22 -8.71 1.28 0.87
C LYS A 22 -9.26 2.14 2.00
N TYR A 23 -9.36 1.62 3.21
CA TYR A 23 -10.09 2.23 4.32
C TYR A 23 -9.19 2.96 5.32
N PHE A 24 -7.90 2.66 5.38
CA PHE A 24 -6.92 3.36 6.21
C PHE A 24 -6.03 4.33 5.42
N GLY A 25 -6.39 4.61 4.18
CA GLY A 25 -5.79 5.69 3.39
C GLY A 25 -4.41 5.39 2.81
N ILE A 26 -3.99 4.14 2.78
CA ILE A 26 -2.68 3.74 2.24
C ILE A 26 -2.75 3.73 0.70
N LYS A 27 -2.23 4.78 0.09
CA LYS A 27 -2.18 4.92 -1.36
C LYS A 27 -0.93 4.26 -1.95
N ALA A 28 -1.04 3.75 -3.19
CA ALA A 28 0.11 3.21 -3.90
C ALA A 28 0.98 4.34 -4.49
N ASP A 29 1.73 5.03 -3.64
CA ASP A 29 2.70 6.07 -3.96
C ASP A 29 3.98 5.89 -3.14
N GLN A 30 5.03 6.67 -3.45
CA GLN A 30 6.34 6.54 -2.83
C GLN A 30 6.35 6.95 -1.36
N VAL A 31 5.47 7.88 -0.96
CA VAL A 31 5.40 8.36 0.43
C VAL A 31 4.85 7.24 1.31
N ASN A 32 3.67 6.71 0.97
CA ASN A 32 3.07 5.60 1.72
C ASN A 32 3.95 4.34 1.70
N LEU A 33 4.67 4.08 0.60
CA LEU A 33 5.62 2.96 0.57
C LEU A 33 6.73 3.17 1.61
N ALA A 34 7.36 4.35 1.65
CA ALA A 34 8.40 4.67 2.62
C ALA A 34 7.87 4.62 4.07
N ASP A 35 6.65 5.10 4.31
CA ASP A 35 6.02 5.04 5.65
C ASP A 35 5.83 3.61 6.13
N VAL A 36 5.38 2.71 5.24
CA VAL A 36 5.19 1.29 5.56
C VAL A 36 6.54 0.57 5.74
N GLU A 37 7.55 0.89 4.94
CA GLU A 37 8.92 0.38 5.10
C GLU A 37 9.51 0.81 6.44
N ASN A 38 9.39 2.08 6.82
CA ASN A 38 9.85 2.59 8.13
C ASN A 38 9.12 1.88 9.29
N LEU A 39 7.80 1.68 9.19
CA LEU A 39 7.05 0.92 10.19
C LEU A 39 7.58 -0.52 10.31
N GLY A 40 7.91 -1.16 9.18
CA GLY A 40 8.50 -2.49 9.15
C GLY A 40 9.85 -2.54 9.86
N GLU A 41 10.72 -1.55 9.62
CA GLU A 41 12.01 -1.46 10.32
C GLU A 41 11.83 -1.27 11.83
N ASP A 42 10.89 -0.43 12.26
CA ASP A 42 10.64 -0.20 13.69
C ASP A 42 10.11 -1.47 14.38
N ILE A 43 9.22 -2.22 13.72
CA ILE A 43 8.70 -3.50 14.25
C ILE A 43 9.83 -4.53 14.32
N THR A 44 10.64 -4.67 13.28
CA THR A 44 11.80 -5.58 13.29
C THR A 44 12.76 -5.27 14.43
N ARG A 45 13.06 -3.98 14.68
CA ARG A 45 13.89 -3.57 15.82
C ARG A 45 13.29 -3.97 17.18
N LEU A 46 11.96 -3.88 17.32
CA LEU A 46 11.25 -4.30 18.54
C LEU A 46 11.28 -5.83 18.69
N GLU A 47 11.05 -6.58 17.61
CA GLU A 47 11.15 -8.03 17.61
C GLU A 47 12.56 -8.51 18.00
N ASP A 48 13.60 -7.90 17.41
CA ASP A 48 15.00 -8.19 17.73
C ASP A 48 15.33 -7.88 19.21
N ALA A 49 14.81 -6.76 19.72
CA ALA A 49 15.00 -6.42 21.14
C ALA A 49 14.36 -7.45 22.08
N VAL A 50 13.14 -7.90 21.77
CA VAL A 50 12.44 -8.93 22.55
C VAL A 50 13.19 -10.26 22.46
N ASN A 51 13.64 -10.66 21.27
CA ASN A 51 14.41 -11.88 21.08
C ASN A 51 15.75 -11.83 21.85
N ASN A 52 16.47 -10.71 21.78
CA ASN A 52 17.72 -10.52 22.53
C ASN A 52 17.52 -10.65 24.05
N LEU A 53 16.38 -10.14 24.56
CA LEU A 53 16.06 -10.29 25.98
C LEU A 53 15.79 -11.76 26.35
N ALA A 54 15.03 -12.48 25.53
CA ALA A 54 14.76 -13.91 25.72
C ALA A 54 16.05 -14.76 25.66
N GLU A 55 16.96 -14.45 24.72
CA GLU A 55 18.26 -15.12 24.61
C GLU A 55 19.15 -14.85 25.82
N ARG A 56 19.14 -13.62 26.36
CA ARG A 56 19.88 -13.29 27.57
C ARG A 56 19.33 -14.03 28.78
N GLU A 57 18.00 -14.12 28.93
CA GLU A 57 17.36 -14.92 29.99
C GLU A 57 17.77 -16.38 29.90
N ALA A 58 17.68 -16.97 28.71
CA ALA A 58 18.08 -18.35 28.48
C ALA A 58 19.58 -18.58 28.77
N SER A 59 20.45 -17.64 28.40
CA SER A 59 21.89 -17.70 28.65
C SER A 59 22.22 -17.63 30.15
N ILE A 60 21.56 -16.77 30.93
CA ILE A 60 21.73 -16.66 32.39
C ILE A 60 21.24 -17.94 33.03
N THR A 61 20.08 -18.45 32.67
CA THR A 61 19.53 -19.70 33.16
C THR A 61 20.47 -20.87 32.89
N ALA A 62 21.03 -20.96 31.69
CA ALA A 62 22.00 -22.01 31.34
C ALA A 62 23.31 -21.89 32.14
N ALA A 63 23.83 -20.68 32.35
CA ALA A 63 25.06 -20.46 33.11
C ALA A 63 24.92 -20.82 34.62
N MET A 64 23.74 -20.53 35.19
CA MET A 64 23.43 -20.87 36.59
C MET A 64 23.08 -22.34 36.80
N ASN A 65 22.69 -23.06 35.72
CA ASN A 65 22.32 -24.47 35.75
C ASN A 65 21.44 -24.88 36.91
N PRO A 66 20.30 -24.22 37.19
CA PRO A 66 19.44 -24.50 38.33
C PRO A 66 18.81 -25.88 38.18
N PRO A 67 18.57 -26.57 39.34
CA PRO A 67 17.85 -27.84 39.31
C PRO A 67 16.49 -27.73 38.63
N PRO A 68 16.04 -28.74 37.84
CA PRO A 68 14.81 -28.70 37.05
C PRO A 68 13.55 -28.34 37.84
N PHE A 69 13.48 -28.73 39.16
CA PHE A 69 12.35 -28.42 40.01
C PHE A 69 12.23 -26.91 40.32
N ILE A 70 13.34 -26.17 40.34
CA ILE A 70 13.35 -24.71 40.54
C ILE A 70 12.76 -24.04 39.32
N LEU A 71 13.17 -24.40 38.13
CA LEU A 71 12.59 -23.86 36.89
C LEU A 71 11.10 -24.20 36.73
N LYS A 72 10.69 -25.38 37.24
CA LYS A 72 9.29 -25.81 37.15
C LYS A 72 8.35 -25.09 38.12
N HIS A 73 8.81 -24.79 39.35
CA HIS A 73 7.95 -24.32 40.44
C HIS A 73 8.28 -22.92 40.95
N TYR A 74 9.50 -22.44 40.73
CA TYR A 74 10.05 -21.20 41.30
C TYR A 74 10.76 -20.34 40.24
N ALA A 75 10.42 -20.46 38.98
CA ALA A 75 11.11 -19.74 37.92
C ALA A 75 11.13 -18.22 38.12
N GLY A 76 9.99 -17.62 38.52
CA GLY A 76 9.89 -16.20 38.76
C GLY A 76 10.75 -15.72 39.93
N GLU A 77 10.73 -16.44 41.06
CA GLU A 77 11.56 -16.13 42.25
C GLU A 77 13.05 -16.31 41.97
N PHE A 78 13.40 -17.35 41.22
CA PHE A 78 14.77 -17.58 40.72
C PHE A 78 15.29 -16.40 39.89
N MET A 79 14.49 -15.92 38.92
CA MET A 79 14.89 -14.80 38.09
C MET A 79 15.01 -13.49 38.88
N GLN A 80 14.14 -13.23 39.86
CA GLN A 80 14.26 -12.08 40.76
C GLN A 80 15.55 -12.12 41.57
N HIS A 81 15.93 -13.28 42.10
CA HIS A 81 17.17 -13.44 42.91
C HIS A 81 18.43 -13.32 42.04
N VAL A 82 18.36 -13.69 40.77
CA VAL A 82 19.45 -13.52 39.79
C VAL A 82 19.57 -12.06 39.32
N GLY A 83 18.59 -11.20 39.71
CA GLY A 83 18.57 -9.77 39.32
C GLY A 83 18.09 -9.53 37.87
N VAL A 84 17.40 -10.47 37.32
CA VAL A 84 16.82 -10.38 35.97
C VAL A 84 15.29 -10.39 36.09
N GLU A 85 14.69 -9.24 36.34
CA GLU A 85 13.25 -9.06 36.18
C GLU A 85 12.94 -8.84 34.68
N LEU A 86 12.71 -9.92 33.98
CA LEU A 86 12.19 -9.84 32.61
C LEU A 86 10.67 -10.00 32.64
N SER A 87 9.96 -8.89 32.65
CA SER A 87 8.53 -8.92 32.32
C SER A 87 8.36 -9.43 30.89
N PRO A 88 7.39 -10.31 30.62
CA PRO A 88 7.14 -10.74 29.25
C PRO A 88 6.80 -9.50 28.38
N ILE A 89 7.73 -9.10 27.55
CA ILE A 89 7.56 -7.99 26.62
C ILE A 89 6.96 -8.56 25.34
N ASN A 90 5.75 -8.16 25.02
CA ASN A 90 5.14 -8.47 23.74
C ASN A 90 5.33 -7.30 22.78
N VAL A 91 5.65 -7.57 21.54
CA VAL A 91 5.69 -6.54 20.51
C VAL A 91 4.27 -5.98 20.29
N PRO A 92 4.06 -4.66 20.50
CA PRO A 92 2.73 -4.06 20.34
C PRO A 92 2.45 -3.81 18.85
N TYR A 93 2.10 -4.86 18.10
CA TYR A 93 1.75 -4.71 16.70
C TYR A 93 0.56 -3.78 16.51
N PRO A 94 0.60 -2.83 15.55
CA PRO A 94 -0.57 -2.07 15.16
C PRO A 94 -1.67 -3.00 14.62
N VAL A 95 -2.92 -2.72 14.98
CA VAL A 95 -4.07 -3.52 14.55
C VAL A 95 -5.12 -2.64 13.89
N ASP A 96 -5.37 -2.90 12.62
CA ASP A 96 -6.47 -2.31 11.87
C ASP A 96 -7.73 -3.15 12.06
N ALA A 97 -8.81 -2.53 12.49
CA ALA A 97 -10.07 -3.21 12.78
C ALA A 97 -11.23 -2.64 11.95
N PHE A 98 -11.99 -3.55 11.34
CA PHE A 98 -13.26 -3.31 10.67
C PHE A 98 -14.37 -3.82 11.56
N GLU A 99 -15.36 -3.00 11.85
CA GLU A 99 -16.46 -3.36 12.74
C GLU A 99 -17.81 -3.04 12.12
N TYR A 100 -18.71 -3.97 12.26
CA TYR A 100 -20.13 -3.80 11.96
C TYR A 100 -20.93 -4.00 13.23
N VAL A 101 -21.84 -3.07 13.49
CA VAL A 101 -22.85 -3.18 14.55
C VAL A 101 -24.22 -2.91 13.90
N SER A 102 -25.18 -3.82 14.14
CA SER A 102 -26.56 -3.64 13.65
C SER A 102 -27.22 -2.42 14.30
N ALA A 103 -28.21 -1.82 13.62
CA ALA A 103 -28.89 -0.61 14.10
C ALA A 103 -29.50 -0.75 15.51
N GLY A 104 -29.89 -1.97 15.91
CA GLY A 104 -30.40 -2.26 17.27
C GLY A 104 -29.33 -2.74 18.25
N GLY A 105 -28.05 -2.78 17.88
CA GLY A 105 -26.98 -3.25 18.75
C GLY A 105 -26.94 -4.78 19.02
N ASN A 106 -27.92 -5.53 18.51
CA ASN A 106 -28.11 -6.96 18.82
C ASN A 106 -27.14 -7.89 18.09
N SER A 107 -26.42 -7.40 17.11
CA SER A 107 -25.44 -8.17 16.34
C SER A 107 -24.24 -7.32 15.97
N SER A 108 -23.05 -7.85 16.19
CA SER A 108 -21.80 -7.25 15.77
C SER A 108 -20.89 -8.26 15.11
N GLN A 109 -20.10 -7.82 14.14
CA GLN A 109 -19.02 -8.59 13.56
C GLN A 109 -17.78 -7.73 13.46
N ARG A 110 -16.61 -8.33 13.68
CA ARG A 110 -15.32 -7.64 13.63
C ARG A 110 -14.32 -8.48 12.85
N ALA A 111 -13.53 -7.82 12.02
CA ALA A 111 -12.34 -8.36 11.38
C ALA A 111 -11.15 -7.48 11.75
N THR A 112 -10.04 -8.10 12.09
CA THR A 112 -8.80 -7.40 12.44
C THR A 112 -7.68 -7.82 11.52
N VAL A 113 -6.81 -6.88 11.20
CA VAL A 113 -5.57 -7.11 10.46
C VAL A 113 -4.43 -6.62 11.34
N THR A 114 -3.63 -7.53 11.83
CA THR A 114 -2.42 -7.22 12.60
C THR A 114 -1.30 -6.90 11.63
N LEU A 115 -0.66 -5.75 11.83
CA LEU A 115 0.49 -5.32 11.03
C LEU A 115 1.77 -5.89 11.64
N ASP A 116 1.90 -7.21 11.59
CA ASP A 116 3.12 -7.94 11.92
C ASP A 116 4.09 -7.95 10.73
N THR A 117 5.31 -8.40 10.94
CA THR A 117 6.36 -8.43 9.90
C THR A 117 5.89 -9.09 8.60
N PRO A 118 5.26 -10.29 8.58
CA PRO A 118 4.77 -10.89 7.34
C PRO A 118 3.70 -10.06 6.62
N THR A 119 2.81 -9.42 7.38
CA THR A 119 1.73 -8.58 6.82
C THR A 119 2.30 -7.30 6.21
N ILE A 120 3.29 -6.68 6.88
CA ILE A 120 3.99 -5.49 6.37
C ILE A 120 4.77 -5.81 5.11
N ASP A 121 5.52 -6.91 5.07
CA ASP A 121 6.25 -7.36 3.88
C ASP A 121 5.31 -7.56 2.68
N ALA A 122 4.16 -8.21 2.91
CA ALA A 122 3.15 -8.40 1.89
C ALA A 122 2.53 -7.06 1.43
N LEU A 123 2.38 -6.08 2.33
CA LEU A 123 1.90 -4.74 2.01
C LEU A 123 2.93 -3.96 1.19
N VAL A 124 4.22 -3.97 1.57
CA VAL A 124 5.33 -3.37 0.82
C VAL A 124 5.40 -3.94 -0.58
N LEU A 125 5.34 -5.27 -0.71
CA LEU A 125 5.33 -5.94 -2.01
C LEU A 125 4.14 -5.50 -2.88
N THR A 126 2.94 -5.45 -2.30
CA THR A 126 1.71 -5.03 -2.98
C THR A 126 1.81 -3.57 -3.45
N LEU A 127 2.30 -2.65 -2.61
CA LEU A 127 2.51 -1.24 -2.94
C LEU A 127 3.53 -1.10 -4.07
N SER A 128 4.68 -1.76 -3.96
CA SER A 128 5.74 -1.73 -4.97
C SER A 128 5.27 -2.22 -6.33
N GLN A 129 4.49 -3.32 -6.37
CA GLN A 129 3.91 -3.85 -7.60
C GLN A 129 2.91 -2.86 -8.22
N LYS A 130 2.03 -2.25 -7.42
CA LYS A 130 1.06 -1.26 -7.89
C LYS A 130 1.74 0.01 -8.43
N ILE A 131 2.79 0.49 -7.75
CA ILE A 131 3.59 1.64 -8.20
C ILE A 131 4.28 1.31 -9.52
N ARG A 132 4.93 0.13 -9.62
CA ARG A 132 5.58 -0.34 -10.84
C ARG A 132 4.57 -0.46 -12.00
N PHE A 133 3.40 -1.05 -11.74
CA PHE A 133 2.34 -1.15 -12.75
C PHE A 133 1.88 0.23 -13.22
N ARG A 134 1.61 1.17 -12.31
CA ARG A 134 1.19 2.54 -12.68
C ARG A 134 2.22 3.26 -13.53
N LYS A 135 3.52 3.04 -13.33
CA LYS A 135 4.61 3.60 -14.14
C LYS A 135 4.84 2.84 -15.44
N SER A 136 4.28 1.65 -15.61
CA SER A 136 4.42 0.85 -16.84
C SER A 136 3.60 1.43 -17.99
N ALA A 137 4.00 1.12 -19.21
CA ALA A 137 3.24 1.48 -20.41
C ALA A 137 1.79 0.94 -20.39
N ALA A 138 1.58 -0.27 -19.87
CA ALA A 138 0.26 -0.87 -19.72
C ALA A 138 -0.60 -0.10 -18.72
N GLY A 139 -0.04 0.27 -17.56
CA GLY A 139 -0.71 1.08 -16.54
C GLY A 139 -1.06 2.47 -17.04
N GLN A 140 -0.14 3.11 -17.76
CA GLN A 140 -0.38 4.43 -18.36
C GLN A 140 -1.49 4.38 -19.43
N ARG A 141 -1.53 3.33 -20.27
CA ARG A 141 -2.63 3.15 -21.22
C ARG A 141 -3.97 2.94 -20.54
N ALA A 142 -4.02 2.21 -19.42
CA ALA A 142 -5.24 2.00 -18.66
C ALA A 142 -5.79 3.31 -18.04
N LEU A 143 -4.94 4.28 -17.76
CA LEU A 143 -5.34 5.62 -17.28
C LEU A 143 -5.95 6.49 -18.40
N MET A 144 -5.71 6.16 -19.69
CA MET A 144 -6.24 6.88 -20.86
C MET A 144 -7.72 6.57 -21.10
N THR A 145 -8.56 6.86 -20.11
CA THR A 145 -10.02 6.65 -20.20
C THR A 145 -10.68 7.54 -21.26
N SER A 146 -11.87 7.17 -21.72
CA SER A 146 -12.67 8.02 -22.64
C SER A 146 -12.96 9.39 -22.03
N LYS A 147 -13.24 9.46 -20.72
CA LYS A 147 -13.45 10.73 -20.01
C LYS A 147 -12.22 11.64 -20.09
N LEU A 148 -11.03 11.09 -19.82
CA LEU A 148 -9.78 11.85 -19.90
C LEU A 148 -9.50 12.30 -21.35
N ARG A 149 -9.64 11.41 -22.33
CA ARG A 149 -9.47 11.77 -23.76
C ARG A 149 -10.39 12.90 -24.17
N ASN A 150 -11.66 12.83 -23.80
CA ASN A 150 -12.63 13.88 -24.12
C ASN A 150 -12.29 15.20 -23.44
N SER A 151 -11.89 15.19 -22.16
CA SER A 151 -11.49 16.43 -21.47
C SER A 151 -10.28 17.10 -22.11
N ILE A 152 -9.29 16.30 -22.59
CA ILE A 152 -8.13 16.86 -23.31
C ILE A 152 -8.55 17.45 -24.66
N LYS A 153 -9.38 16.74 -25.45
CA LYS A 153 -9.90 17.27 -26.70
C LYS A 153 -10.69 18.55 -26.52
N THR A 154 -11.52 18.62 -25.50
CA THR A 154 -12.28 19.85 -25.15
C THR A 154 -11.35 20.98 -24.73
N ARG A 155 -10.35 20.72 -23.85
CA ARG A 155 -9.34 21.71 -23.46
C ARG A 155 -8.61 22.31 -24.66
N ASP A 156 -8.29 21.47 -25.65
CA ASP A 156 -7.55 21.86 -26.87
C ASP A 156 -8.50 22.36 -28.00
N ASP A 157 -9.75 22.67 -27.64
CA ASP A 157 -10.80 23.14 -28.58
C ASP A 157 -10.91 22.26 -29.85
N HIS A 158 -10.83 20.93 -29.64
CA HIS A 158 -10.86 19.94 -30.73
C HIS A 158 -9.91 20.28 -31.90
N THR A 159 -8.74 20.83 -31.58
CA THR A 159 -7.74 21.33 -32.50
C THR A 159 -6.42 20.58 -32.36
N CYS A 160 -5.79 20.20 -33.45
CA CYS A 160 -4.46 19.57 -33.42
C CYS A 160 -3.41 20.56 -32.94
N ARG A 161 -2.69 20.24 -31.89
CA ARG A 161 -1.64 21.12 -31.29
C ARG A 161 -0.41 21.29 -32.18
N TYR A 162 -0.24 20.49 -33.25
CA TYR A 162 0.90 20.61 -34.17
C TYR A 162 0.59 21.39 -35.42
N CYS A 163 -0.50 21.07 -36.12
CA CYS A 163 -0.82 21.69 -37.40
C CYS A 163 -2.03 22.62 -37.33
N ALA A 164 -2.62 22.83 -36.16
CA ALA A 164 -3.74 23.71 -35.90
C ALA A 164 -5.04 23.39 -36.71
N VAL A 165 -5.14 22.22 -37.36
CA VAL A 165 -6.39 21.80 -37.98
C VAL A 165 -7.40 21.43 -36.89
N SER A 166 -8.66 21.85 -37.07
CA SER A 166 -9.73 21.67 -36.09
C SER A 166 -10.93 20.92 -36.68
N LEU A 167 -11.76 20.35 -35.77
CA LEU A 167 -13.05 19.76 -36.18
C LEU A 167 -14.00 20.80 -36.79
N ALA A 168 -13.86 22.08 -36.45
CA ALA A 168 -14.65 23.16 -37.07
C ALA A 168 -14.28 23.38 -38.54
N ALA A 169 -13.00 23.21 -38.90
CA ALA A 169 -12.51 23.31 -40.26
C ALA A 169 -12.71 22.01 -41.06
N GLU A 170 -12.54 20.86 -40.42
CA GLU A 170 -12.67 19.52 -41.01
C GLU A 170 -13.57 18.62 -40.12
N PRO A 171 -14.89 18.55 -40.38
CA PRO A 171 -15.83 17.83 -39.50
C PRO A 171 -15.55 16.31 -39.36
N HIS A 172 -14.84 15.68 -40.28
CA HIS A 172 -14.49 14.27 -40.27
C HIS A 172 -13.06 14.00 -39.80
N LEU A 173 -12.39 14.99 -39.21
CA LEU A 173 -11.03 14.88 -38.75
C LEU A 173 -10.91 13.87 -37.59
N LEU A 174 -10.02 12.90 -37.73
CA LEU A 174 -9.68 11.98 -36.64
C LEU A 174 -8.68 12.64 -35.70
N LEU A 175 -9.16 12.99 -34.51
CA LEU A 175 -8.35 13.51 -33.42
C LEU A 175 -8.04 12.42 -32.41
N GLU A 176 -6.78 12.29 -32.07
CA GLU A 176 -6.24 11.37 -31.08
C GLU A 176 -5.63 12.17 -29.90
N VAL A 177 -5.55 11.55 -28.74
CA VAL A 177 -4.84 12.11 -27.57
C VAL A 177 -3.55 11.34 -27.39
N ASP A 178 -2.46 12.06 -27.39
CA ASP A 178 -1.12 11.50 -27.25
C ASP A 178 -0.31 12.20 -26.15
N HIS A 179 0.73 11.49 -25.63
CA HIS A 179 1.61 12.04 -24.63
C HIS A 179 2.59 13.05 -25.21
N ILE A 180 2.79 14.20 -24.58
CA ILE A 180 3.84 15.17 -24.96
C ILE A 180 5.20 14.52 -24.76
N ILE A 181 5.50 14.04 -23.57
CA ILE A 181 6.66 13.19 -23.26
C ILE A 181 6.19 11.73 -23.36
N PRO A 182 6.75 10.91 -24.24
CA PRO A 182 6.35 9.51 -24.40
C PRO A 182 6.47 8.71 -23.09
N VAL A 183 5.58 7.73 -22.90
CA VAL A 183 5.64 6.82 -21.74
C VAL A 183 6.98 6.07 -21.70
N SER A 184 7.54 5.70 -22.84
CA SER A 184 8.88 5.08 -22.92
C SER A 184 10.02 5.96 -22.40
N LYS A 185 9.80 7.27 -22.31
CA LYS A 185 10.73 8.27 -21.76
C LYS A 185 10.29 8.76 -20.37
N GLY A 186 9.41 8.02 -19.69
CA GLY A 186 8.94 8.35 -18.34
C GLY A 186 7.73 9.29 -18.26
N GLY A 187 7.11 9.61 -19.41
CA GLY A 187 5.91 10.44 -19.45
C GLY A 187 4.72 9.74 -18.80
N MET A 188 3.93 10.50 -18.03
CA MET A 188 2.74 10.03 -17.33
C MET A 188 1.48 10.47 -18.05
N SER A 189 0.38 9.70 -17.93
CA SER A 189 -0.94 10.02 -18.49
C SER A 189 -1.68 11.05 -17.62
N THR A 190 -1.07 12.22 -17.46
CA THR A 190 -1.63 13.37 -16.75
C THR A 190 -2.11 14.43 -17.76
N SER A 191 -3.05 15.27 -17.34
CA SER A 191 -3.57 16.35 -18.19
C SER A 191 -2.47 17.20 -18.82
N ASP A 192 -1.43 17.52 -18.06
CA ASP A 192 -0.35 18.43 -18.51
C ASP A 192 0.60 17.76 -19.50
N ASN A 193 0.68 16.44 -19.48
CA ASN A 193 1.50 15.66 -20.43
C ASN A 193 0.72 15.07 -21.59
N LEU A 194 -0.55 15.45 -21.78
CA LEU A 194 -1.40 14.99 -22.86
C LEU A 194 -1.75 16.13 -23.81
N GLN A 195 -1.87 15.83 -25.10
CA GLN A 195 -2.22 16.79 -26.13
C GLN A 195 -3.10 16.16 -27.21
N THR A 196 -3.92 16.99 -27.85
CA THR A 196 -4.73 16.58 -28.99
C THR A 196 -3.92 16.70 -30.29
N LEU A 197 -3.84 15.63 -31.05
CA LEU A 197 -3.20 15.59 -32.37
C LEU A 197 -4.16 15.02 -33.44
N CYS A 198 -4.05 15.48 -34.68
CA CYS A 198 -4.67 14.72 -35.76
C CYS A 198 -3.87 13.43 -36.04
N TRP A 199 -4.53 12.43 -36.59
CA TRP A 199 -3.91 11.11 -36.82
C TRP A 199 -2.59 11.20 -37.63
N ARG A 200 -2.47 12.15 -38.57
CA ARG A 200 -1.26 12.38 -39.37
C ARG A 200 -0.11 12.87 -38.48
N CYS A 201 -0.36 13.93 -37.70
CA CYS A 201 0.65 14.48 -36.77
C CYS A 201 1.06 13.49 -35.73
N ASN A 202 0.12 12.70 -35.18
CA ASN A 202 0.40 11.69 -34.20
C ASN A 202 1.34 10.59 -34.72
N ARG A 203 1.08 10.09 -35.92
CA ARG A 203 1.96 9.11 -36.59
C ARG A 203 3.33 9.66 -36.94
N THR A 204 3.40 10.93 -37.36
CA THR A 204 4.68 11.59 -37.70
C THR A 204 5.51 11.85 -36.44
N LYS A 205 4.87 12.14 -35.29
CA LYS A 205 5.56 12.37 -34.03
C LYS A 205 6.29 11.10 -33.58
N SER A 206 5.66 9.90 -33.70
CA SER A 206 6.23 8.64 -33.23
C SER A 206 6.74 8.77 -31.76
N ASN A 207 7.77 8.02 -31.40
CA ASN A 207 8.43 8.09 -30.04
C ASN A 207 9.60 9.13 -30.01
N LYS A 208 9.51 10.18 -30.82
CA LYS A 208 10.55 11.23 -30.81
C LYS A 208 10.57 12.04 -29.54
#